data_415b4577c65e870d8dafe699b34f8a4f
#
_entry.id   415b4577c65e870d8dafe699b34f8a4f
#
_cell.length_a   1.000
_cell.length_b   1.000
_cell.length_c   1.000
_cell.angle_alpha   90.00
_cell.angle_beta   90.00
_cell.angle_gamma   90.00
#
_symmetry.space_group_name_H-M   'P 1'
#
loop_
_entity.id
_entity.type
_entity.pdbx_description
1 polymer ?
#
loop_
_entity_poly.entity_id
_entity_poly.type
_entity_poly.pdbx_seq_one_letter_code
_entity_poly.pdbx_strand_id
1 'polypeptide(L)'
;MAVLVLLLCLVTLPSCALSQVQLKESGPGLVQPSQTLSLTCTVSGFSLSSYGVIWVRQPPGKGLEWMGVIWGNGNTNYNSALKSRLSISRDTSKSQVFLKMNNLQTEDTAMYFC
;
A
#
# COMPACT_ATOMS: atom_id res chain seq x y z
N MET A 1 -33.12 23.83 23.69
CA MET A 1 -33.08 22.44 24.16
C MET A 1 -33.06 21.43 23.00
N ALA A 2 -34.05 21.48 22.14
CA ALA A 2 -34.13 20.53 21.01
C ALA A 2 -32.96 20.68 20.00
N VAL A 3 -32.52 21.88 19.76
CA VAL A 3 -31.39 22.15 18.86
C VAL A 3 -30.08 21.58 19.37
N LEU A 4 -29.87 21.68 20.69
CA LEU A 4 -28.68 21.12 21.33
C LEU A 4 -28.62 19.60 21.23
N VAL A 5 -29.75 18.95 21.41
CA VAL A 5 -29.84 17.49 21.26
C VAL A 5 -29.58 17.05 19.82
N LEU A 6 -30.11 17.78 18.85
CA LEU A 6 -29.84 17.51 17.44
C LEU A 6 -28.36 17.67 17.08
N LEU A 7 -27.70 18.69 17.59
CA LEU A 7 -26.27 18.90 17.39
C LEU A 7 -25.46 17.77 17.99
N LEU A 8 -25.81 17.30 19.19
CA LEU A 8 -25.14 16.16 19.82
C LEU A 8 -25.33 14.89 19.00
N CYS A 9 -26.51 14.63 18.45
CA CYS A 9 -26.74 13.49 17.59
C CYS A 9 -25.89 13.52 16.32
N LEU A 10 -25.72 14.69 15.71
CA LEU A 10 -24.86 14.83 14.53
C LEU A 10 -23.39 14.57 14.86
N VAL A 11 -22.93 15.03 16.01
CA VAL A 11 -21.55 14.83 16.45
C VAL A 11 -21.30 13.38 16.82
N THR A 12 -22.30 12.67 17.32
CA THR A 12 -22.15 11.27 17.76
C THR A 12 -22.42 10.22 16.68
N LEU A 13 -22.54 10.61 15.41
CA LEU A 13 -22.70 9.70 14.29
C LEU A 13 -21.40 9.55 13.46
N PRO A 14 -20.30 9.05 14.07
CA PRO A 14 -19.04 8.86 13.35
C PRO A 14 -18.97 7.50 12.67
N SER A 15 -20.07 6.81 12.46
CA SER A 15 -20.10 5.44 11.95
C SER A 15 -19.41 5.28 10.60
N CYS A 16 -19.34 6.32 9.79
CA CYS A 16 -18.62 6.28 8.52
C CYS A 16 -17.12 6.04 8.68
N ALA A 17 -16.54 6.43 9.81
CA ALA A 17 -15.12 6.20 10.07
C ALA A 17 -14.79 4.72 10.26
N LEU A 18 -15.73 3.89 10.71
CA LEU A 18 -15.51 2.46 10.95
C LEU A 18 -15.43 1.64 9.66
N SER A 19 -16.02 2.13 8.58
CA SER A 19 -16.00 1.47 7.27
C SER A 19 -15.01 2.10 6.30
N GLN A 20 -14.17 3.00 6.79
CA GLN A 20 -13.19 3.69 5.96
C GLN A 20 -12.13 2.73 5.43
N VAL A 21 -11.91 2.77 4.11
CA VAL A 21 -10.81 2.04 3.47
C VAL A 21 -9.50 2.72 3.80
N GLN A 22 -8.52 1.93 4.21
CA GLN A 22 -7.18 2.42 4.50
C GLN A 22 -6.13 1.46 3.97
N LEU A 23 -5.04 2.02 3.47
CA LEU A 23 -3.83 1.30 3.10
C LEU A 23 -2.65 2.02 3.77
N LYS A 24 -1.81 1.26 4.48
CA LYS A 24 -0.70 1.84 5.23
C LYS A 24 0.58 1.06 4.94
N GLU A 25 1.57 1.76 4.43
CA GLU A 25 2.89 1.21 4.16
C GLU A 25 3.73 1.19 5.44
N SER A 26 4.57 0.17 5.57
CA SER A 26 5.58 0.10 6.62
C SER A 26 6.80 -0.65 6.10
N GLY A 27 7.95 -0.38 6.71
CA GLY A 27 9.20 -1.00 6.33
C GLY A 27 10.38 -0.10 6.65
N PRO A 28 11.61 -0.54 6.35
CA PRO A 28 12.80 0.25 6.63
C PRO A 28 12.82 1.52 5.78
N GLY A 29 13.13 2.66 6.41
CA GLY A 29 13.23 3.93 5.72
C GLY A 29 14.53 4.11 4.96
N LEU A 30 15.59 3.37 5.32
CA LEU A 30 16.90 3.46 4.70
C LEU A 30 17.44 2.07 4.40
N VAL A 31 17.80 1.84 3.14
CA VAL A 31 18.38 0.57 2.68
C VAL A 31 19.58 0.90 1.81
N GLN A 32 20.65 0.11 1.94
CA GLN A 32 21.88 0.33 1.20
C GLN A 32 21.83 -0.37 -0.17
N PRO A 33 22.64 0.08 -1.15
CA PRO A 33 22.76 -0.60 -2.45
C PRO A 33 23.11 -2.07 -2.29
N SER A 34 22.69 -2.88 -3.24
CA SER A 34 22.81 -4.34 -3.29
C SER A 34 22.00 -5.10 -2.24
N GLN A 35 21.37 -4.42 -1.31
CA GLN A 35 20.45 -5.05 -0.35
C GLN A 35 19.08 -5.26 -0.95
N THR A 36 18.19 -5.86 -0.16
CA THR A 36 16.80 -6.11 -0.52
C THR A 36 15.90 -5.11 0.21
N LEU A 37 15.04 -4.45 -0.54
CA LEU A 37 13.96 -3.64 0.02
C LEU A 37 12.78 -4.55 0.34
N SER A 38 12.24 -4.45 1.55
CA SER A 38 11.04 -5.18 1.96
C SER A 38 10.05 -4.22 2.58
N LEU A 39 8.88 -4.11 1.98
CA LEU A 39 7.81 -3.24 2.45
C LEU A 39 6.54 -4.05 2.67
N THR A 40 5.73 -3.60 3.62
CA THR A 40 4.43 -4.18 3.93
C THR A 40 3.34 -3.13 3.77
N CYS A 41 2.28 -3.49 3.06
CA CYS A 41 1.07 -2.69 2.96
C CYS A 41 -0.02 -3.38 3.77
N THR A 42 -0.46 -2.76 4.86
CA THR A 42 -1.55 -3.27 5.68
C THR A 42 -2.83 -2.57 5.26
N VAL A 43 -3.85 -3.35 4.89
CA VAL A 43 -5.12 -2.82 4.41
C VAL A 43 -6.21 -3.04 5.44
N SER A 44 -7.20 -2.16 5.42
CA SER A 44 -8.40 -2.28 6.24
C SER A 44 -9.59 -1.73 5.47
N GLY A 45 -10.79 -2.19 5.81
CA GLY A 45 -12.02 -1.75 5.17
C GLY A 45 -12.40 -2.51 3.91
N PHE A 46 -11.59 -3.47 3.47
CA PHE A 46 -11.90 -4.33 2.33
C PHE A 46 -11.11 -5.63 2.41
N SER A 47 -11.53 -6.61 1.60
CA SER A 47 -10.87 -7.91 1.53
C SER A 47 -9.88 -7.94 0.35
N LEU A 48 -8.68 -8.45 0.58
CA LEU A 48 -7.68 -8.61 -0.47
C LEU A 48 -8.09 -9.60 -1.56
N SER A 49 -9.00 -10.51 -1.25
CA SER A 49 -9.53 -11.44 -2.25
C SER A 49 -10.52 -10.78 -3.21
N SER A 50 -11.02 -9.59 -2.88
CA SER A 50 -12.01 -8.87 -3.69
C SER A 50 -11.41 -7.72 -4.49
N TYR A 51 -10.26 -7.20 -4.09
CA TYR A 51 -9.64 -6.02 -4.71
C TYR A 51 -8.15 -6.23 -4.90
N GLY A 52 -7.63 -5.66 -5.98
CA GLY A 52 -6.19 -5.62 -6.21
C GLY A 52 -5.52 -4.50 -5.43
N VAL A 53 -4.23 -4.66 -5.18
CA VAL A 53 -3.39 -3.64 -4.57
C VAL A 53 -2.24 -3.32 -5.51
N ILE A 54 -2.04 -2.04 -5.75
CA ILE A 54 -1.01 -1.52 -6.64
C ILE A 54 0.12 -0.92 -5.79
N TRP A 55 1.35 -1.15 -6.23
CA TRP A 55 2.52 -0.45 -5.69
C TRP A 55 3.02 0.56 -6.70
N VAL A 56 3.29 1.76 -6.22
CA VAL A 56 3.89 2.85 -7.00
C VAL A 56 5.05 3.45 -6.22
N ARG A 57 5.95 4.10 -6.95
CA ARG A 57 7.04 4.86 -6.33
C ARG A 57 7.21 6.21 -7.00
N GLN A 58 7.83 7.12 -6.28
CA GLN A 58 8.10 8.46 -6.79
C GLN A 58 9.54 8.83 -6.47
N PRO A 59 10.43 8.79 -7.45
CA PRO A 59 11.79 9.29 -7.28
C PRO A 59 11.80 10.79 -7.01
N PRO A 60 12.84 11.33 -6.35
CA PRO A 60 12.91 12.77 -6.07
C PRO A 60 12.79 13.60 -7.34
N GLY A 61 11.88 14.58 -7.31
CA GLY A 61 11.67 15.49 -8.43
C GLY A 61 11.04 14.88 -9.68
N LYS A 62 10.54 13.64 -9.59
CA LYS A 62 9.91 12.94 -10.72
C LYS A 62 8.47 12.58 -10.40
N GLY A 63 7.74 12.11 -11.42
CA GLY A 63 6.36 11.66 -11.26
C GLY A 63 6.27 10.25 -10.69
N LEU A 64 5.04 9.79 -10.49
CA LEU A 64 4.77 8.45 -10.01
C LEU A 64 5.13 7.41 -11.07
N GLU A 65 5.74 6.33 -10.64
CA GLU A 65 6.06 5.17 -11.46
C GLU A 65 5.31 3.97 -10.95
N TRP A 66 4.54 3.31 -11.81
CA TRP A 66 3.86 2.07 -11.46
C TRP A 66 4.89 0.94 -11.34
N MET A 67 4.83 0.19 -10.25
CA MET A 67 5.74 -0.93 -10.00
C MET A 67 5.08 -2.26 -10.31
N GLY A 68 3.89 -2.49 -9.82
CA GLY A 68 3.19 -3.74 -10.03
C GLY A 68 1.85 -3.77 -9.31
N VAL A 69 1.16 -4.87 -9.50
CA VAL A 69 -0.16 -5.10 -8.89
C VAL A 69 -0.29 -6.57 -8.50
N ILE A 70 -0.98 -6.80 -7.38
CA ILE A 70 -1.49 -8.13 -7.03
C ILE A 70 -3.00 -8.05 -7.05
N TRP A 71 -3.62 -8.87 -7.89
CA TRP A 71 -5.05 -8.89 -8.10
C TRP A 71 -5.78 -9.65 -6.98
N GLY A 72 -7.08 -9.49 -6.89
CA GLY A 72 -7.89 -10.21 -5.91
C GLY A 72 -7.73 -11.72 -5.98
N ASN A 73 -7.52 -12.29 -7.16
CA ASN A 73 -7.30 -13.73 -7.35
C ASN A 73 -5.86 -14.18 -7.04
N GLY A 74 -4.98 -13.25 -6.63
CA GLY A 74 -3.59 -13.55 -6.30
C GLY A 74 -2.63 -13.45 -7.47
N ASN A 75 -3.10 -13.22 -8.68
CA ASN A 75 -2.22 -13.02 -9.84
C ASN A 75 -1.49 -11.69 -9.72
N THR A 76 -0.29 -11.63 -10.30
CA THR A 76 0.55 -10.44 -10.26
C THR A 76 0.94 -10.00 -11.66
N ASN A 77 1.11 -8.69 -11.82
CA ASN A 77 1.72 -8.09 -13.00
C ASN A 77 2.77 -7.10 -12.53
N TYR A 78 3.87 -7.01 -13.24
CA TYR A 78 5.00 -6.16 -12.87
C TYR A 78 5.37 -5.22 -14.00
N ASN A 79 5.91 -4.06 -13.62
CA ASN A 79 6.60 -3.18 -14.55
C ASN A 79 7.76 -3.95 -15.18
N SER A 80 7.82 -3.99 -16.51
CA SER A 80 8.82 -4.79 -17.24
C SER A 80 10.26 -4.39 -16.90
N ALA A 81 10.49 -3.12 -16.58
CA ALA A 81 11.82 -2.64 -16.19
C ALA A 81 12.26 -3.12 -14.80
N LEU A 82 11.33 -3.54 -13.95
CA LEU A 82 11.60 -3.98 -12.58
C LEU A 82 11.38 -5.47 -12.36
N LYS A 83 10.75 -6.15 -13.30
CA LYS A 83 10.23 -7.51 -13.14
C LYS A 83 11.27 -8.49 -12.62
N SER A 84 12.52 -8.38 -13.08
CA SER A 84 13.58 -9.31 -12.69
C SER A 84 14.00 -9.16 -11.22
N ARG A 85 13.71 -8.03 -10.60
CA ARG A 85 14.13 -7.71 -9.24
C ARG A 85 12.97 -7.63 -8.25
N LEU A 86 11.73 -7.67 -8.72
CA LEU A 86 10.55 -7.33 -7.94
C LEU A 86 9.71 -8.57 -7.66
N SER A 87 9.20 -8.66 -6.44
CA SER A 87 8.25 -9.71 -6.04
C SER A 87 7.16 -9.09 -5.17
N ILE A 88 5.91 -9.33 -5.55
CA ILE A 88 4.74 -8.92 -4.76
C ILE A 88 4.02 -10.18 -4.31
N SER A 89 3.69 -10.25 -3.04
CA SER A 89 2.97 -11.36 -2.43
C SER A 89 1.99 -10.81 -1.39
N ARG A 90 1.20 -11.70 -0.79
CA ARG A 90 0.22 -11.26 0.21
C ARG A 90 -0.09 -12.37 1.20
N ASP A 91 -0.64 -11.95 2.35
CA ASP A 91 -1.26 -12.81 3.33
C ASP A 91 -2.68 -12.28 3.55
N THR A 92 -3.67 -12.96 2.98
CA THR A 92 -5.07 -12.51 3.05
C THR A 92 -5.62 -12.58 4.46
N SER A 93 -5.15 -13.54 5.27
CA SER A 93 -5.62 -13.69 6.65
C SER A 93 -5.18 -12.52 7.55
N LYS A 94 -4.06 -11.89 7.20
CA LYS A 94 -3.52 -10.73 7.94
C LYS A 94 -3.82 -9.41 7.24
N SER A 95 -4.48 -9.42 6.09
CA SER A 95 -4.76 -8.23 5.28
C SER A 95 -3.48 -7.48 4.95
N GLN A 96 -2.43 -8.19 4.56
CA GLN A 96 -1.13 -7.63 4.24
C GLN A 96 -0.69 -8.00 2.84
N VAL A 97 -0.09 -7.02 2.17
CA VAL A 97 0.57 -7.19 0.88
C VAL A 97 2.04 -6.85 1.07
N PHE A 98 2.91 -7.65 0.48
CA PHE A 98 4.36 -7.50 0.63
C PHE A 98 5.00 -7.16 -0.71
N LEU A 99 5.95 -6.24 -0.67
CA LEU A 99 6.80 -5.93 -1.81
C LEU A 99 8.24 -6.19 -1.43
N LYS A 100 8.93 -6.97 -2.28
CA LYS A 100 10.38 -7.18 -2.17
C LYS A 100 11.04 -6.76 -3.47
N MET A 101 12.11 -5.99 -3.34
CA MET A 101 12.95 -5.62 -4.48
C MET A 101 14.40 -5.93 -4.15
N ASN A 102 15.02 -6.74 -4.98
CA ASN A 102 16.40 -7.20 -4.79
C ASN A 102 17.38 -6.30 -5.53
N ASN A 103 18.65 -6.43 -5.16
CA ASN A 103 19.77 -5.80 -5.86
C ASN A 103 19.54 -4.30 -6.09
N LEU A 104 19.30 -3.58 -5.00
CA LEU A 104 19.00 -2.16 -5.03
C LEU A 104 20.13 -1.34 -5.64
N GLN A 105 19.74 -0.39 -6.47
CA GLN A 105 20.62 0.58 -7.10
C GLN A 105 20.36 1.96 -6.53
N THR A 106 21.27 2.91 -6.76
CA THR A 106 21.07 4.29 -6.33
C THR A 106 19.83 4.91 -6.97
N GLU A 107 19.47 4.49 -8.19
CA GLU A 107 18.29 4.95 -8.92
C GLU A 107 16.98 4.50 -8.29
N ASP A 108 17.03 3.55 -7.35
CA ASP A 108 15.84 3.08 -6.64
C ASP A 108 15.45 3.99 -5.46
N THR A 109 16.22 5.04 -5.22
CA THR A 109 15.87 6.06 -4.23
C THR A 109 14.56 6.72 -4.63
N ALA A 110 13.54 6.57 -3.79
CA ALA A 110 12.19 7.05 -4.06
C ALA A 110 11.34 6.94 -2.81
N MET A 111 10.18 7.58 -2.83
CA MET A 111 9.10 7.26 -1.89
C MET A 111 8.26 6.15 -2.50
N TYR A 112 7.89 5.16 -1.68
CA TYR A 112 7.14 3.98 -2.11
C TYR A 112 5.77 3.99 -1.47
N PHE A 113 4.73 3.69 -2.25
CA PHE A 113 3.33 3.73 -1.82
C PHE A 113 2.57 2.48 -2.27
N CYS A 114 1.60 2.09 -1.49
CA CYS A 114 0.59 1.12 -1.88
C CYS A 114 -0.81 1.71 -1.93
#